data_0c4b518d86abdb8528d8ddabaed50d30
#
_entry.id   0c4b518d86abdb8528d8ddabaed50d30
#
_cell.length_a   1.000
_cell.length_b   1.000
_cell.length_c   1.000
_cell.angle_alpha   90.00
_cell.angle_beta   90.00
_cell.angle_gamma   90.00
#
_symmetry.space_group_name_H-M   'P 1'
#
loop_
_entity.id
_entity.type
_entity.pdbx_description
1 polymer ?
#
loop_
_entity_poly.entity_id
_entity_poly.type
_entity_poly.pdbx_seq_one_letter_code
_entity_poly.pdbx_strand_id
1 'polypeptide(L)'
;MVERIGTGEGAKVRSLQDALRKMRVVSTERQDVLADLSQAEKARLELLAEELADVFKEVPENADIFAFSVAGGEPPRLWIDMTSHVVMARDRRTYRFLKDTRLGRTIILETPSLDDMADCITNYVAERLIERERAIEADWLVTKLREDQAKIAHTPAAELAAAVKPEPKRGNPRLRGVLTFLAGLLVGAAAIVGYAWFQIGH
;
A
#
# COMPACT_ATOMS: atom_id res chain seq x y z
N MET A 1 -63.24 9.81 76.06
CA MET A 1 -61.86 9.44 76.09
C MET A 1 -61.57 8.90 74.73
N VAL A 2 -61.09 9.75 73.85
CA VAL A 2 -60.79 9.40 72.45
C VAL A 2 -59.27 9.64 72.20
N GLU A 3 -58.61 8.59 72.12
CA GLU A 3 -57.15 8.50 71.88
C GLU A 3 -56.84 8.84 70.42
N ARG A 4 -56.11 9.95 70.18
CA ARG A 4 -55.63 10.33 68.90
C ARG A 4 -54.37 9.53 68.62
N ILE A 5 -54.45 8.57 67.69
CA ILE A 5 -53.30 7.91 67.09
C ILE A 5 -52.73 8.90 66.12
N GLY A 6 -51.53 9.44 66.46
CA GLY A 6 -50.75 10.29 65.62
C GLY A 6 -49.96 9.44 64.62
N THR A 7 -50.44 9.31 63.39
CA THR A 7 -49.66 8.80 62.23
C THR A 7 -48.84 9.93 61.63
N GLY A 8 -47.65 10.10 62.13
CA GLY A 8 -46.61 10.97 61.54
C GLY A 8 -45.68 10.22 60.67
N GLU A 9 -46.18 9.64 59.60
CA GLU A 9 -45.32 9.12 58.53
C GLU A 9 -45.05 10.28 57.56
N GLY A 10 -43.94 11.01 57.85
CA GLY A 10 -43.48 12.11 57.01
C GLY A 10 -43.31 11.65 55.60
N ALA A 11 -44.22 12.00 54.71
CA ALA A 11 -44.08 11.83 53.29
C ALA A 11 -42.69 12.33 52.86
N LYS A 12 -41.85 11.43 52.47
CA LYS A 12 -40.48 11.72 51.97
C LYS A 12 -40.61 12.63 50.75
N VAL A 13 -40.55 13.95 50.97
CA VAL A 13 -40.66 14.94 49.93
C VAL A 13 -39.42 14.68 48.98
N ARG A 14 -39.71 14.26 47.77
CA ARG A 14 -38.68 14.05 46.74
C ARG A 14 -38.16 15.42 46.33
N SER A 15 -36.93 15.76 46.72
CA SER A 15 -36.26 16.99 46.32
C SER A 15 -35.45 16.78 45.04
N LEU A 16 -35.84 17.49 43.98
CA LEU A 16 -35.09 17.49 42.72
C LEU A 16 -33.67 18.06 42.92
N GLN A 17 -33.53 19.06 43.81
CA GLN A 17 -32.23 19.66 44.11
C GLN A 17 -31.26 18.66 44.74
N ASP A 18 -31.75 17.84 45.69
CA ASP A 18 -30.93 16.81 46.32
C ASP A 18 -30.57 15.70 45.33
N ALA A 19 -31.50 15.33 44.46
CA ALA A 19 -31.23 14.39 43.38
C ALA A 19 -30.16 14.92 42.40
N LEU A 20 -30.26 16.18 41.98
CA LEU A 20 -29.27 16.84 41.12
C LEU A 20 -27.89 16.91 41.79
N ARG A 21 -27.84 17.26 43.08
CA ARG A 21 -26.58 17.31 43.83
C ARG A 21 -25.91 15.91 43.86
N LYS A 22 -26.67 14.86 44.20
CA LYS A 22 -26.18 13.49 44.22
C LYS A 22 -25.67 13.05 42.83
N MET A 23 -26.44 13.35 41.79
CA MET A 23 -26.03 12.99 40.41
C MET A 23 -24.76 13.72 39.99
N ARG A 24 -24.56 14.99 40.38
CA ARG A 24 -23.32 15.72 40.10
C ARG A 24 -22.13 15.10 40.84
N VAL A 25 -22.23 14.75 42.09
CA VAL A 25 -21.16 14.09 42.85
C VAL A 25 -20.81 12.76 42.22
N VAL A 26 -21.79 11.91 41.92
CA VAL A 26 -21.55 10.61 41.25
C VAL A 26 -20.93 10.77 39.87
N SER A 27 -21.34 11.81 39.12
CA SER A 27 -20.74 12.07 37.77
C SER A 27 -19.30 12.53 37.89
N THR A 28 -18.96 13.37 38.87
CA THR A 28 -17.57 13.82 39.12
C THR A 28 -16.68 12.64 39.54
N GLU A 29 -17.11 11.87 40.53
CA GLU A 29 -16.38 10.67 40.98
C GLU A 29 -16.15 9.67 39.84
N ARG A 30 -17.14 9.47 38.96
CA ARG A 30 -16.99 8.62 37.79
C ARG A 30 -15.99 9.18 36.79
N GLN A 31 -15.97 10.50 36.56
CA GLN A 31 -15.00 11.15 35.68
C GLN A 31 -13.58 11.03 36.22
N ASP A 32 -13.40 11.22 37.54
CA ASP A 32 -12.08 11.07 38.19
C ASP A 32 -11.53 9.65 38.03
N VAL A 33 -12.36 8.62 38.28
CA VAL A 33 -11.97 7.22 38.09
C VAL A 33 -11.63 6.92 36.64
N LEU A 34 -12.39 7.45 35.68
CA LEU A 34 -12.09 7.25 34.26
C LEU A 34 -10.77 7.93 33.88
N ALA A 35 -10.49 9.12 34.39
CA ALA A 35 -9.24 9.83 34.17
C ALA A 35 -8.04 9.05 34.73
N ASP A 36 -8.11 8.54 35.96
CA ASP A 36 -7.07 7.71 36.57
C ASP A 36 -6.78 6.44 35.75
N LEU A 37 -7.85 5.80 35.25
CA LEU A 37 -7.74 4.59 34.45
C LEU A 37 -7.11 4.86 33.08
N SER A 38 -7.47 5.96 32.44
CA SER A 38 -6.88 6.40 31.17
C SER A 38 -5.41 6.76 31.36
N GLN A 39 -5.05 7.40 32.47
CA GLN A 39 -3.67 7.71 32.78
C GLN A 39 -2.82 6.45 33.01
N ALA A 40 -3.36 5.42 33.66
CA ALA A 40 -2.68 4.15 33.84
C ALA A 40 -2.45 3.41 32.50
N GLU A 41 -3.43 3.42 31.60
CA GLU A 41 -3.30 2.89 30.24
C GLU A 41 -2.21 3.64 29.44
N LYS A 42 -2.22 4.96 29.53
CA LYS A 42 -1.22 5.82 28.87
C LYS A 42 0.19 5.53 29.39
N ALA A 43 0.38 5.42 30.71
CA ALA A 43 1.68 5.09 31.30
C ALA A 43 2.24 3.75 30.78
N ARG A 44 1.38 2.75 30.58
CA ARG A 44 1.82 1.46 30.00
C ARG A 44 2.24 1.58 28.53
N LEU A 45 1.54 2.41 27.75
CA LEU A 45 1.92 2.68 26.37
C LEU A 45 3.22 3.49 26.29
N GLU A 46 3.47 4.38 27.25
CA GLU A 46 4.71 5.14 27.38
C GLU A 46 5.89 4.21 27.71
N LEU A 47 5.70 3.23 28.61
CA LEU A 47 6.72 2.20 28.89
C LEU A 47 7.04 1.38 27.61
N LEU A 48 6.05 1.00 26.83
CA LEU A 48 6.29 0.32 25.56
C LEU A 48 7.02 1.22 24.55
N ALA A 49 6.71 2.51 24.51
CA ALA A 49 7.40 3.46 23.66
C ALA A 49 8.84 3.70 24.08
N GLU A 50 9.13 3.67 25.40
CA GLU A 50 10.51 3.72 25.95
C GLU A 50 11.31 2.48 25.55
N GLU A 51 10.72 1.28 25.62
CA GLU A 51 11.36 0.03 25.21
C GLU A 51 11.71 0.05 23.71
N LEU A 52 10.85 0.66 22.89
CA LEU A 52 11.06 0.79 21.46
C LEU A 52 11.91 2.01 21.05
N ALA A 53 12.36 2.83 21.99
CA ALA A 53 13.01 4.11 21.70
C ALA A 53 14.29 3.94 20.84
N ASP A 54 15.04 2.89 21.04
CA ASP A 54 16.27 2.63 20.27
C ASP A 54 15.92 2.17 18.84
N VAL A 55 14.92 1.30 18.69
CA VAL A 55 14.40 0.89 17.36
C VAL A 55 13.89 2.09 16.57
N PHE A 56 13.16 3.00 17.22
CA PHE A 56 12.63 4.20 16.57
C PHE A 56 13.73 5.18 16.12
N LYS A 57 14.87 5.23 16.83
CA LYS A 57 16.03 6.03 16.43
C LYS A 57 16.77 5.46 15.21
N GLU A 58 16.69 4.14 15.01
CA GLU A 58 17.30 3.48 13.85
C GLU A 58 16.51 3.70 12.55
N VAL A 59 15.24 4.14 12.65
CA VAL A 59 14.41 4.44 11.49
C VAL A 59 14.96 5.68 10.76
N PRO A 60 15.20 5.60 9.44
CA PRO A 60 15.71 6.73 8.67
C PRO A 60 14.79 7.95 8.73
N GLU A 61 15.34 9.16 8.88
CA GLU A 61 14.58 10.43 8.96
C GLU A 61 13.67 10.68 7.73
N ASN A 62 14.03 10.12 6.58
CA ASN A 62 13.23 10.21 5.36
C ASN A 62 12.05 9.23 5.31
N ALA A 63 11.86 8.41 6.36
CA ALA A 63 10.75 7.46 6.47
C ALA A 63 9.55 8.10 7.20
N ASP A 64 8.94 9.09 6.55
CA ASP A 64 7.81 9.91 7.02
C ASP A 64 6.48 9.14 7.19
N ILE A 65 6.49 7.83 6.91
CA ILE A 65 5.33 6.95 7.11
C ILE A 65 5.07 6.61 8.58
N PHE A 66 6.08 6.78 9.48
CA PHE A 66 5.99 6.45 10.89
C PHE A 66 5.62 7.68 11.75
N ALA A 67 4.93 7.45 12.86
CA ALA A 67 4.47 8.50 13.75
C ALA A 67 5.06 8.44 15.17
N PHE A 68 5.38 7.26 15.68
CA PHE A 68 6.00 6.97 16.98
C PHE A 68 5.61 7.92 18.14
N SER A 69 4.31 8.04 18.40
CA SER A 69 3.82 8.97 19.40
C SER A 69 2.68 8.38 20.23
N VAL A 70 2.73 8.63 21.53
CA VAL A 70 1.62 8.33 22.44
C VAL A 70 0.63 9.47 22.42
N ALA A 71 -0.55 9.24 21.84
CA ALA A 71 -1.64 10.20 21.82
C ALA A 71 -2.59 9.95 22.98
N GLY A 72 -2.94 11.02 23.70
CA GLY A 72 -4.02 11.00 24.69
C GLY A 72 -5.37 10.85 24.00
N GLY A 73 -6.36 10.34 24.74
CA GLY A 73 -7.72 10.15 24.25
C GLY A 73 -8.41 9.03 25.04
N GLU A 74 -9.61 8.68 24.65
CA GLU A 74 -10.37 7.55 25.22
C GLU A 74 -10.68 6.53 24.13
N PRO A 75 -9.90 5.45 24.00
CA PRO A 75 -8.67 5.09 24.75
C PRO A 75 -7.40 5.79 24.25
N PRO A 76 -6.33 5.91 25.07
CA PRO A 76 -5.01 6.36 24.64
C PRO A 76 -4.41 5.38 23.64
N ARG A 77 -3.51 5.87 22.74
CA ARG A 77 -2.93 5.10 21.65
C ARG A 77 -1.46 5.40 21.49
N LEU A 78 -0.66 4.36 21.27
CA LEU A 78 0.69 4.50 20.72
C LEU A 78 0.61 4.29 19.21
N TRP A 79 0.80 5.35 18.44
CA TRP A 79 0.85 5.28 16.99
C TRP A 79 2.23 4.79 16.53
N ILE A 80 2.22 3.82 15.62
CA ILE A 80 3.44 3.29 14.98
C ILE A 80 3.55 3.87 13.57
N ASP A 81 2.45 3.83 12.80
CA ASP A 81 2.32 4.50 11.51
C ASP A 81 0.93 5.11 11.35
N MET A 82 0.62 5.68 10.17
CA MET A 82 -0.67 6.32 9.86
C MET A 82 -1.87 5.36 9.95
N THR A 83 -1.65 4.04 9.95
CA THR A 83 -2.69 3.01 9.92
C THR A 83 -2.61 2.04 11.09
N SER A 84 -1.52 2.04 11.84
CA SER A 84 -1.23 1.05 12.86
C SER A 84 -0.96 1.69 14.21
N HIS A 85 -1.57 1.14 15.25
CA HIS A 85 -1.44 1.67 16.60
C HIS A 85 -1.64 0.58 17.66
N VAL A 86 -1.08 0.81 18.84
CA VAL A 86 -1.30 -0.04 20.01
C VAL A 86 -2.27 0.63 20.98
N VAL A 87 -3.20 -0.16 21.52
CA VAL A 87 -4.11 0.23 22.59
C VAL A 87 -4.08 -0.82 23.69
N MET A 88 -4.57 -0.46 24.87
CA MET A 88 -4.82 -1.46 25.91
C MET A 88 -6.18 -2.13 25.68
N ALA A 89 -6.27 -3.43 25.94
CA ALA A 89 -7.52 -4.17 25.93
C ALA A 89 -8.41 -3.76 27.11
N ARG A 90 -9.63 -4.28 27.17
CA ARG A 90 -10.59 -3.97 28.24
C ARG A 90 -10.09 -4.34 29.65
N ASP A 91 -9.23 -5.33 29.76
CA ASP A 91 -8.59 -5.75 31.00
C ASP A 91 -7.48 -4.79 31.48
N ARG A 92 -7.10 -3.81 30.62
CA ARG A 92 -6.05 -2.79 30.84
C ARG A 92 -4.68 -3.35 31.18
N ARG A 93 -4.46 -4.63 30.85
CA ARG A 93 -3.21 -5.34 31.07
C ARG A 93 -2.63 -5.88 29.77
N THR A 94 -3.48 -6.22 28.83
CA THR A 94 -3.13 -6.79 27.53
C THR A 94 -2.95 -5.69 26.51
N TYR A 95 -1.81 -5.66 25.83
CA TYR A 95 -1.56 -4.81 24.67
C TYR A 95 -2.25 -5.41 23.45
N ARG A 96 -2.81 -4.56 22.60
CA ARG A 96 -3.41 -4.93 21.32
C ARG A 96 -2.83 -4.08 20.22
N PHE A 97 -2.06 -4.70 19.34
CA PHE A 97 -1.55 -4.06 18.15
C PHE A 97 -2.56 -4.20 17.01
N LEU A 98 -3.02 -3.08 16.50
CA LEU A 98 -4.12 -2.96 15.55
C LEU A 98 -3.64 -2.30 14.28
N LYS A 99 -4.17 -2.77 13.12
CA LYS A 99 -3.98 -2.15 11.82
C LYS A 99 -5.33 -1.83 11.21
N ASP A 100 -5.53 -0.58 10.82
CA ASP A 100 -6.71 -0.13 10.11
C ASP A 100 -6.51 -0.40 8.61
N THR A 101 -7.40 -1.20 8.03
CA THR A 101 -7.39 -1.58 6.61
C THR A 101 -8.67 -1.11 5.94
N ARG A 102 -8.74 -1.14 4.62
CA ARG A 102 -9.95 -0.82 3.85
C ARG A 102 -11.13 -1.74 4.18
N LEU A 103 -10.87 -2.94 4.67
CA LEU A 103 -11.88 -3.93 5.05
C LEU A 103 -12.27 -3.84 6.52
N GLY A 104 -11.62 -2.96 7.29
CA GLY A 104 -11.84 -2.78 8.72
C GLY A 104 -10.55 -2.90 9.54
N ARG A 105 -10.72 -2.94 10.86
CA ARG A 105 -9.62 -3.06 11.81
C ARG A 105 -9.23 -4.51 12.03
N THR A 106 -7.93 -4.80 11.89
CA THR A 106 -7.35 -6.14 12.10
C THR A 106 -6.45 -6.10 13.33
N ILE A 107 -6.51 -7.14 14.16
CA ILE A 107 -5.60 -7.34 15.28
C ILE A 107 -4.37 -8.08 14.72
N ILE A 108 -3.18 -7.48 14.88
CA ILE A 108 -1.90 -8.11 14.50
C ILE A 108 -1.43 -9.02 15.63
N LEU A 109 -1.42 -8.48 16.87
CA LEU A 109 -1.03 -9.22 18.07
C LEU A 109 -1.83 -8.74 19.27
N GLU A 110 -2.13 -9.67 20.19
CA GLU A 110 -2.71 -9.40 21.49
C GLU A 110 -1.93 -10.18 22.54
N THR A 111 -1.21 -9.48 23.46
CA THR A 111 -0.34 -10.10 24.48
C THR A 111 -0.26 -9.21 25.72
N PRO A 112 -0.15 -9.80 26.93
CA PRO A 112 0.17 -9.06 28.14
C PRO A 112 1.67 -8.78 28.32
N SER A 113 2.54 -9.45 27.53
CA SER A 113 3.99 -9.28 27.56
C SER A 113 4.41 -8.03 26.81
N LEU A 114 5.21 -7.19 27.46
CA LEU A 114 5.80 -6.00 26.85
C LEU A 114 6.82 -6.39 25.80
N ASP A 115 7.69 -7.38 26.12
CA ASP A 115 8.76 -7.83 25.23
C ASP A 115 8.21 -8.43 23.93
N ASP A 116 7.20 -9.32 24.03
CA ASP A 116 6.56 -9.91 22.83
C ASP A 116 5.92 -8.82 21.94
N MET A 117 5.34 -7.78 22.56
CA MET A 117 4.75 -6.67 21.82
C MET A 117 5.83 -5.82 21.16
N ALA A 118 6.95 -5.55 21.85
CA ALA A 118 8.08 -4.81 21.32
C ALA A 118 8.73 -5.55 20.14
N ASP A 119 8.93 -6.86 20.24
CA ASP A 119 9.44 -7.70 19.16
C ASP A 119 8.53 -7.68 17.94
N CYS A 120 7.23 -7.80 18.16
CA CYS A 120 6.24 -7.73 17.08
C CYS A 120 6.26 -6.39 16.35
N ILE A 121 6.33 -5.28 17.08
CA ILE A 121 6.40 -3.93 16.50
C ILE A 121 7.72 -3.73 15.76
N THR A 122 8.83 -4.19 16.30
CA THR A 122 10.15 -4.13 15.65
C THR A 122 10.14 -4.84 14.29
N ASN A 123 9.61 -6.06 14.25
CA ASN A 123 9.47 -6.82 13.02
C ASN A 123 8.54 -6.12 12.02
N TYR A 124 7.43 -5.56 12.51
CA TYR A 124 6.50 -4.80 11.68
C TYR A 124 7.15 -3.56 11.06
N VAL A 125 7.92 -2.78 11.85
CA VAL A 125 8.64 -1.60 11.36
C VAL A 125 9.68 -2.00 10.29
N ALA A 126 10.44 -3.08 10.53
CA ALA A 126 11.41 -3.59 9.56
C ALA A 126 10.74 -4.02 8.23
N GLU A 127 9.61 -4.73 8.31
CA GLU A 127 8.84 -5.13 7.12
C GLU A 127 8.34 -3.91 6.34
N ARG A 128 7.82 -2.90 7.03
CA ARG A 128 7.34 -1.65 6.41
C ARG A 128 8.46 -0.85 5.74
N LEU A 129 9.67 -0.84 6.32
CA LEU A 129 10.85 -0.23 5.70
C LEU A 129 11.22 -0.93 4.39
N ILE A 130 11.28 -2.27 4.39
CA ILE A 130 11.57 -3.07 3.20
C ILE A 130 10.49 -2.86 2.12
N GLU A 131 9.21 -2.82 2.48
CA GLU A 131 8.13 -2.52 1.54
C GLU A 131 8.28 -1.15 0.90
N ARG A 132 8.67 -0.14 1.70
CA ARG A 132 8.91 1.23 1.21
C ARG A 132 10.08 1.28 0.24
N GLU A 133 11.20 0.63 0.55
CA GLU A 133 12.36 0.57 -0.33
C GLU A 133 11.99 -0.06 -1.69
N ARG A 134 11.28 -1.19 -1.68
CA ARG A 134 10.78 -1.84 -2.90
C ARG A 134 9.85 -0.94 -3.70
N ALA A 135 8.99 -0.17 -3.03
CA ALA A 135 8.08 0.76 -3.71
C ALA A 135 8.84 1.90 -4.40
N ILE A 136 9.88 2.45 -3.76
CA ILE A 136 10.75 3.49 -4.33
C ILE A 136 11.51 2.95 -5.55
N GLU A 137 12.09 1.75 -5.46
CA GLU A 137 12.77 1.10 -6.58
C GLU A 137 11.84 0.86 -7.76
N ALA A 138 10.62 0.37 -7.50
CA ALA A 138 9.62 0.13 -8.54
C ALA A 138 9.20 1.44 -9.24
N ASP A 139 9.00 2.52 -8.50
CA ASP A 139 8.63 3.83 -9.06
C ASP A 139 9.75 4.41 -9.92
N TRP A 140 11.01 4.31 -9.47
CA TRP A 140 12.17 4.71 -10.26
C TRP A 140 12.25 3.93 -11.58
N LEU A 141 12.02 2.61 -11.55
CA LEU A 141 12.04 1.76 -12.75
C LEU A 141 10.95 2.18 -13.76
N VAL A 142 9.73 2.42 -13.26
CA VAL A 142 8.60 2.88 -14.09
C VAL A 142 8.90 4.24 -14.71
N THR A 143 9.48 5.15 -13.95
CA THR A 143 9.83 6.50 -14.43
C THR A 143 10.89 6.41 -15.52
N LYS A 144 11.94 5.60 -15.31
CA LYS A 144 13.00 5.39 -16.31
C LYS A 144 12.47 4.77 -17.59
N LEU A 145 11.61 3.76 -17.51
CA LEU A 145 10.99 3.15 -18.68
C LEU A 145 10.13 4.16 -19.47
N ARG A 146 9.41 5.04 -18.79
CA ARG A 146 8.65 6.12 -19.44
C ARG A 146 9.53 7.13 -20.14
N GLU A 147 10.66 7.51 -19.54
CA GLU A 147 11.65 8.42 -20.16
C GLU A 147 12.27 7.80 -21.41
N ASP A 148 12.64 6.52 -21.36
CA ASP A 148 13.22 5.81 -22.49
C ASP A 148 12.20 5.64 -23.63
N GLN A 149 10.94 5.33 -23.32
CA GLN A 149 9.86 5.32 -24.32
C GLN A 149 9.61 6.70 -24.93
N ALA A 150 9.66 7.76 -24.16
CA ALA A 150 9.51 9.13 -24.65
C ALA A 150 10.67 9.52 -25.59
N LYS A 151 11.92 9.13 -25.28
CA LYS A 151 13.07 9.34 -26.17
C LYS A 151 12.90 8.62 -27.51
N ILE A 152 12.44 7.37 -27.49
CA ILE A 152 12.17 6.59 -28.72
C ILE A 152 11.05 7.23 -29.54
N ALA A 153 9.98 7.72 -28.90
CA ALA A 153 8.86 8.37 -29.56
C ALA A 153 9.23 9.74 -30.17
N HIS A 154 10.23 10.43 -29.63
CA HIS A 154 10.75 11.70 -30.14
C HIS A 154 11.90 11.56 -31.15
N THR A 155 12.41 10.34 -31.40
CA THR A 155 13.39 10.12 -32.48
C THR A 155 12.65 10.30 -33.81
N PRO A 156 13.03 11.28 -34.68
CA PRO A 156 12.36 11.49 -35.96
C PRO A 156 12.38 10.19 -36.79
N ALA A 157 11.27 9.84 -37.37
CA ALA A 157 11.14 8.64 -38.19
C ALA A 157 12.20 8.54 -39.29
N ALA A 158 12.80 9.68 -39.67
CA ALA A 158 13.91 9.79 -40.61
C ALA A 158 15.20 9.15 -40.04
N GLU A 159 15.46 9.24 -38.76
CA GLU A 159 16.66 8.69 -38.11
C GLU A 159 16.54 7.18 -37.89
N LEU A 160 15.36 6.68 -37.57
CA LEU A 160 15.07 5.25 -37.54
C LEU A 160 15.15 4.62 -38.95
N ALA A 161 14.67 5.36 -39.98
CA ALA A 161 14.78 4.90 -41.37
C ALA A 161 16.23 4.89 -41.89
N ALA A 162 17.09 5.77 -41.35
CA ALA A 162 18.51 5.80 -41.68
C ALA A 162 19.31 4.71 -40.96
N ALA A 163 18.91 4.28 -39.80
CA ALA A 163 19.53 3.19 -39.03
C ALA A 163 19.21 1.80 -39.62
N VAL A 164 18.05 1.65 -40.24
CA VAL A 164 17.70 0.47 -41.03
C VAL A 164 18.23 0.68 -42.45
N LYS A 165 19.55 0.45 -42.66
CA LYS A 165 20.07 0.25 -44.02
C LYS A 165 19.18 -0.80 -44.69
N PRO A 166 18.47 -0.49 -45.81
CA PRO A 166 17.76 -1.52 -46.54
C PRO A 166 18.81 -2.52 -47.03
N GLU A 167 18.81 -3.72 -46.53
CA GLU A 167 19.56 -4.79 -47.14
C GLU A 167 19.14 -4.84 -48.61
N PRO A 168 20.09 -4.78 -49.56
CA PRO A 168 19.75 -4.88 -50.97
C PRO A 168 18.98 -6.18 -51.13
N LYS A 169 17.73 -6.09 -51.58
CA LYS A 169 16.91 -7.26 -51.90
C LYS A 169 17.71 -8.11 -52.86
N ARG A 170 18.38 -9.16 -52.39
CA ARG A 170 18.98 -10.20 -53.19
C ARG A 170 17.88 -10.77 -54.06
N GLY A 171 17.75 -10.24 -55.28
CA GLY A 171 16.82 -10.78 -56.24
C GLY A 171 17.11 -12.26 -56.38
N ASN A 172 16.11 -13.08 -56.26
CA ASN A 172 16.20 -14.54 -56.28
C ASN A 172 16.97 -14.97 -57.52
N PRO A 173 18.20 -15.52 -57.38
CA PRO A 173 19.03 -15.90 -58.56
C PRO A 173 18.32 -16.96 -59.42
N ARG A 174 17.39 -17.72 -58.83
CA ARG A 174 16.57 -18.71 -59.55
C ARG A 174 15.56 -18.07 -60.49
N LEU A 175 15.02 -16.89 -60.18
CA LEU A 175 14.07 -16.19 -61.05
C LEU A 175 14.77 -15.59 -62.27
N ARG A 176 16.00 -15.07 -62.11
CA ARG A 176 16.85 -14.61 -63.25
C ARG A 176 17.25 -15.76 -64.15
N GLY A 177 17.60 -16.93 -63.59
CA GLY A 177 17.92 -18.11 -64.38
C GLY A 177 16.73 -18.64 -65.20
N VAL A 178 15.52 -18.63 -64.62
CA VAL A 178 14.31 -19.04 -65.36
C VAL A 178 13.94 -18.05 -66.48
N LEU A 179 14.12 -16.76 -66.27
CA LEU A 179 13.81 -15.74 -67.28
C LEU A 179 14.80 -15.82 -68.47
N THR A 180 16.09 -16.04 -68.22
CA THR A 180 17.10 -16.21 -69.27
C THR A 180 16.92 -17.54 -70.05
N PHE A 181 16.48 -18.60 -69.36
CA PHE A 181 16.15 -19.88 -70.01
C PHE A 181 14.94 -19.75 -70.95
N LEU A 182 13.85 -19.10 -70.48
CA LEU A 182 12.66 -18.85 -71.30
C LEU A 182 12.98 -17.96 -72.57
N ALA A 183 13.78 -16.91 -72.37
CA ALA A 183 14.21 -16.09 -73.46
C ALA A 183 15.03 -16.89 -74.52
N GLY A 184 15.97 -17.77 -74.11
CA GLY A 184 16.70 -18.64 -74.98
C GLY A 184 15.81 -19.64 -75.71
N LEU A 185 14.80 -20.17 -75.08
CA LEU A 185 13.85 -21.12 -75.69
C LEU A 185 13.01 -20.44 -76.77
N LEU A 186 12.60 -19.21 -76.55
CA LEU A 186 11.84 -18.43 -77.56
C LEU A 186 12.67 -18.11 -78.77
N VAL A 187 13.94 -17.70 -78.60
CA VAL A 187 14.86 -17.43 -79.70
C VAL A 187 15.15 -18.72 -80.46
N GLY A 188 15.38 -19.84 -79.81
CA GLY A 188 15.61 -21.15 -80.44
C GLY A 188 14.39 -21.60 -81.27
N ALA A 189 13.16 -21.44 -80.74
CA ALA A 189 11.91 -21.79 -81.44
C ALA A 189 11.72 -20.91 -82.70
N ALA A 190 11.97 -19.60 -82.58
CA ALA A 190 11.90 -18.69 -83.73
C ALA A 190 12.89 -19.02 -84.81
N ALA A 191 14.15 -19.43 -84.46
CA ALA A 191 15.18 -19.84 -85.41
C ALA A 191 14.77 -21.12 -86.13
N ILE A 192 14.16 -22.11 -85.46
CA ILE A 192 13.68 -23.36 -86.08
C ILE A 192 12.54 -23.08 -87.08
N VAL A 193 11.60 -22.25 -86.68
CA VAL A 193 10.45 -21.86 -87.54
C VAL A 193 10.98 -21.07 -88.80
N GLY A 194 11.88 -20.13 -88.57
CA GLY A 194 12.54 -19.39 -89.67
C GLY A 194 13.34 -20.32 -90.64
N TYR A 195 14.05 -21.29 -90.09
CA TYR A 195 14.78 -22.28 -90.91
C TYR A 195 13.83 -23.19 -91.73
N ALA A 196 12.75 -23.65 -91.08
CA ALA A 196 11.74 -24.44 -91.72
C ALA A 196 11.03 -23.67 -92.86
N TRP A 197 10.74 -22.40 -92.62
CA TRP A 197 10.11 -21.51 -93.62
C TRP A 197 11.07 -21.28 -94.86
N PHE A 198 12.36 -21.13 -94.61
CA PHE A 198 13.34 -21.00 -95.62
C PHE A 198 13.51 -22.29 -96.49
N GLN A 199 13.36 -23.48 -95.93
CA GLN A 199 13.43 -24.72 -96.65
C GLN A 199 12.18 -25.06 -97.53
N ILE A 200 10.99 -24.55 -97.13
CA ILE A 200 9.72 -24.80 -97.79
C ILE A 200 9.47 -23.81 -98.96
N GLY A 201 10.19 -22.67 -98.95
CA GLY A 201 10.09 -21.60 -99.99
C GLY A 201 11.03 -21.69 -101.18
N HIS A 202 11.75 -22.80 -101.29
CA HIS A 202 12.53 -23.06 -102.51
C HIS A 202 12.11 -24.31 -103.27
#